data_c81168ce8b6e00c0ef7a3485c9483fef
#
_entry.id   c81168ce8b6e00c0ef7a3485c9483fef
#
_cell.length_a   1.000
_cell.length_b   1.000
_cell.length_c   1.000
_cell.angle_alpha   90.00
_cell.angle_beta   90.00
_cell.angle_gamma   90.00
#
_symmetry.space_group_name_H-M   'P 1'
#
loop_
_entity.id
_entity.type
_entity.pdbx_description
1 polymer ?
#
loop_
_entity_poly.entity_id
_entity_poly.type
_entity_poly.pdbx_seq_one_letter_code
_entity_poly.pdbx_strand_id
1 'polypeptide(L)'
;MDFLQTLFIMIRTIKNRIDKTFSIILKVIFNTFKHITIKTCDHNYIFRNVKIKSNGVNNTIYIGKNVRLHNTIIHISGSNNKIIIGNNITLNEIRFAMYDDYNIINIGNQTYIGPRCHLATCESTSLSIGENCLIAEECQFRTSDSHSIIDAKDGHRLNPAQNIEVGNHIWIGFNCLILKGSKLPDNTVIAAKS
;
A
#
# COMPACT_ATOMS: atom_id res chain seq x y z
N MET A 1 -23.08 34.10 24.69
CA MET A 1 -22.05 33.81 23.68
C MET A 1 -22.61 32.65 22.84
N ASP A 2 -22.83 32.89 21.58
CA ASP A 2 -23.54 31.97 20.70
C ASP A 2 -22.74 30.69 20.48
N PHE A 3 -23.42 29.54 20.45
CA PHE A 3 -22.83 28.21 20.21
C PHE A 3 -21.92 28.18 18.99
N LEU A 4 -22.28 28.91 17.95
CA LEU A 4 -21.49 29.07 16.71
C LEU A 4 -20.19 29.85 16.95
N GLN A 5 -20.19 30.86 17.83
CA GLN A 5 -18.96 31.60 18.19
C GLN A 5 -18.01 30.72 19.01
N THR A 6 -18.53 29.91 19.92
CA THR A 6 -17.74 28.97 20.74
C THR A 6 -17.15 27.87 19.87
N LEU A 7 -17.92 27.33 18.92
CA LEU A 7 -17.46 26.35 17.95
C LEU A 7 -16.37 26.92 17.03
N PHE A 8 -16.54 28.19 16.59
CA PHE A 8 -15.56 28.88 15.72
C PHE A 8 -14.23 29.16 16.45
N ILE A 9 -14.30 29.54 17.74
CA ILE A 9 -13.12 29.74 18.60
C ILE A 9 -12.42 28.41 18.86
N MET A 10 -13.19 27.35 19.14
CA MET A 10 -12.68 25.99 19.35
C MET A 10 -11.98 25.45 18.07
N ILE A 11 -12.60 25.63 16.92
CA ILE A 11 -12.01 25.26 15.62
C ILE A 11 -10.75 26.08 15.34
N ARG A 12 -10.73 27.39 15.69
CA ARG A 12 -9.55 28.25 15.49
C ARG A 12 -8.41 27.92 16.45
N THR A 13 -8.72 27.55 17.69
CA THR A 13 -7.72 27.11 18.70
C THR A 13 -7.17 25.73 18.36
N ILE A 14 -8.03 24.83 17.87
CA ILE A 14 -7.64 23.52 17.32
C ILE A 14 -6.77 23.71 16.07
N LYS A 15 -7.13 24.64 15.17
CA LYS A 15 -6.37 24.93 13.93
C LYS A 15 -4.97 25.50 14.21
N ASN A 16 -4.77 26.22 15.31
CA ASN A 16 -3.47 26.77 15.71
C ASN A 16 -2.57 25.79 16.49
N ARG A 17 -3.12 24.71 17.02
CA ARG A 17 -2.40 23.61 17.70
C ARG A 17 -2.22 22.35 16.85
N ILE A 18 -2.94 22.28 15.75
CA ILE A 18 -2.84 21.17 14.81
C ILE A 18 -1.72 21.50 13.83
N ASP A 19 -0.59 20.86 14.06
CA ASP A 19 0.53 20.79 13.14
C ASP A 19 0.03 20.71 11.69
N LYS A 20 0.71 21.37 10.73
CA LYS A 20 0.38 21.35 9.29
C LYS A 20 0.07 19.94 8.74
N THR A 21 0.49 18.91 9.44
CA THR A 21 0.23 17.49 9.22
C THR A 21 -1.27 17.15 9.21
N PHE A 22 -2.07 17.71 10.15
CA PHE A 22 -3.50 17.40 10.24
C PHE A 22 -4.34 18.06 9.13
N SER A 23 -3.92 19.22 8.66
CA SER A 23 -4.57 19.91 7.53
C SER A 23 -4.38 19.13 6.22
N ILE A 24 -3.28 18.39 6.08
CA ILE A 24 -3.00 17.54 4.92
C ILE A 24 -3.80 16.23 5.02
N ILE A 25 -3.94 15.68 6.22
CA ILE A 25 -4.80 14.53 6.49
C ILE A 25 -6.26 14.83 6.12
N LEU A 26 -6.79 15.97 6.51
CA LEU A 26 -8.16 16.40 6.15
C LEU A 26 -8.33 16.54 4.63
N LYS A 27 -7.35 17.06 3.89
CA LYS A 27 -7.43 17.16 2.42
C LYS A 27 -7.41 15.79 1.73
N VAL A 28 -6.61 14.87 2.22
CA VAL A 28 -6.61 13.47 1.73
C VAL A 28 -7.96 12.81 2.03
N ILE A 29 -8.48 13.00 3.23
CA ILE A 29 -9.77 12.49 3.67
C ILE A 29 -10.91 13.03 2.81
N PHE A 30 -11.03 14.32 2.60
CA PHE A 30 -12.20 14.91 1.88
C PHE A 30 -12.27 14.60 0.39
N ASN A 31 -11.15 14.33 -0.28
CA ASN A 31 -11.14 13.97 -1.71
C ASN A 31 -11.36 12.48 -2.01
N THR A 32 -11.38 11.61 -0.98
CA THR A 32 -11.32 10.16 -1.18
C THR A 32 -12.58 9.42 -0.73
N PHE A 33 -13.51 10.07 -0.04
CA PHE A 33 -14.56 9.42 0.77
C PHE A 33 -15.70 8.70 0.06
N LYS A 34 -15.71 8.59 -1.26
CA LYS A 34 -16.83 7.87 -1.90
C LYS A 34 -16.64 6.36 -2.01
N HIS A 35 -15.40 5.85 -1.93
CA HIS A 35 -15.10 4.48 -2.39
C HIS A 35 -14.06 3.69 -1.58
N ILE A 36 -13.52 4.26 -0.49
CA ILE A 36 -12.47 3.59 0.31
C ILE A 36 -12.67 3.81 1.80
N THR A 37 -12.42 2.76 2.59
CA THR A 37 -12.41 2.81 4.05
C THR A 37 -10.98 2.71 4.56
N ILE A 38 -10.55 3.67 5.39
CA ILE A 38 -9.25 3.59 6.09
C ILE A 38 -9.55 3.22 7.53
N LYS A 39 -8.99 2.10 7.99
CA LYS A 39 -9.09 1.60 9.37
C LYS A 39 -7.72 1.67 10.03
N THR A 40 -7.64 2.25 11.22
CA THR A 40 -6.41 2.42 11.98
C THR A 40 -6.50 1.72 13.31
N CYS A 41 -5.40 1.13 13.79
CA CYS A 41 -5.34 0.50 15.11
C CYS A 41 -5.28 1.53 16.25
N ASP A 42 -4.69 2.70 15.99
CA ASP A 42 -4.59 3.82 16.93
C ASP A 42 -4.46 5.14 16.15
N HIS A 43 -4.20 6.24 16.86
CA HIS A 43 -4.00 7.55 16.24
C HIS A 43 -2.51 7.89 16.02
N ASN A 44 -1.60 6.96 16.24
CA ASN A 44 -0.16 7.16 16.04
C ASN A 44 0.27 6.78 14.62
N TYR A 45 -0.25 7.49 13.63
CA TYR A 45 0.16 7.37 12.24
C TYR A 45 0.39 8.76 11.62
N ILE A 46 1.27 8.83 10.63
CA ILE A 46 1.60 10.08 9.95
C ILE A 46 1.49 9.88 8.44
N PHE A 47 0.69 10.71 7.79
CA PHE A 47 0.60 10.77 6.33
C PHE A 47 1.11 12.13 5.87
N ARG A 48 2.17 12.15 5.06
CA ARG A 48 2.71 13.36 4.43
C ARG A 48 2.76 13.17 2.92
N ASN A 49 2.07 14.04 2.18
CA ASN A 49 2.01 13.98 0.71
C ASN A 49 1.58 12.58 0.20
N VAL A 50 0.58 11.99 0.83
CA VAL A 50 -0.02 10.72 0.40
C VAL A 50 -1.15 11.01 -0.57
N LYS A 51 -1.11 10.39 -1.75
CA LYS A 51 -2.14 10.50 -2.77
C LYS A 51 -2.88 9.17 -2.89
N ILE A 52 -4.18 9.17 -2.61
CA ILE A 52 -5.01 7.98 -2.73
C ILE A 52 -6.03 8.22 -3.83
N LYS A 53 -6.06 7.35 -4.83
CA LYS A 53 -7.09 7.29 -5.87
C LYS A 53 -7.71 5.91 -5.86
N SER A 54 -9.01 5.86 -5.64
CA SER A 54 -9.76 4.60 -5.63
C SER A 54 -11.01 4.74 -6.51
N ASN A 55 -11.19 3.79 -7.40
CA ASN A 55 -12.42 3.56 -8.15
C ASN A 55 -13.03 2.23 -7.67
N GLY A 56 -14.34 2.07 -7.81
CA GLY A 56 -15.02 0.88 -7.30
C GLY A 56 -15.52 1.04 -5.86
N VAL A 57 -15.91 -0.04 -5.21
CA VAL A 57 -16.52 -0.03 -3.88
C VAL A 57 -15.84 -1.01 -2.93
N ASN A 58 -16.07 -0.84 -1.62
CA ASN A 58 -15.59 -1.75 -0.56
C ASN A 58 -14.06 -1.90 -0.49
N ASN A 59 -13.30 -0.95 -1.00
CA ASN A 59 -11.85 -0.95 -0.87
C ASN A 59 -11.46 -0.54 0.56
N THR A 60 -10.48 -1.22 1.15
CA THR A 60 -10.07 -0.98 2.54
C THR A 60 -8.56 -0.90 2.69
N ILE A 61 -8.08 0.09 3.44
CA ILE A 61 -6.69 0.20 3.89
C ILE A 61 -6.67 0.05 5.41
N TYR A 62 -5.98 -0.97 5.90
CA TYR A 62 -5.71 -1.18 7.32
C TYR A 62 -4.33 -0.63 7.66
N ILE A 63 -4.24 0.20 8.67
CA ILE A 63 -3.02 0.85 9.15
C ILE A 63 -2.74 0.41 10.57
N GLY A 64 -1.62 -0.23 10.78
CA GLY A 64 -1.13 -0.64 12.09
C GLY A 64 -0.67 0.53 12.97
N LYS A 65 -0.08 0.21 14.11
CA LYS A 65 0.46 1.20 15.04
C LYS A 65 1.78 1.78 14.53
N ASN A 66 2.03 3.06 14.81
CA ASN A 66 3.28 3.75 14.48
C ASN A 66 3.67 3.63 13.00
N VAL A 67 2.72 3.89 12.10
CA VAL A 67 2.94 3.86 10.64
C VAL A 67 3.18 5.27 10.13
N ARG A 68 4.20 5.43 9.27
CA ARG A 68 4.49 6.69 8.59
C ARG A 68 4.51 6.47 7.07
N LEU A 69 3.67 7.21 6.37
CA LEU A 69 3.63 7.21 4.90
C LEU A 69 4.03 8.60 4.40
N HIS A 70 5.08 8.66 3.60
CA HIS A 70 5.56 9.88 2.98
C HIS A 70 5.62 9.73 1.46
N ASN A 71 5.21 10.78 0.72
CA ASN A 71 5.30 10.84 -0.75
C ASN A 71 4.76 9.56 -1.44
N THR A 72 3.76 8.93 -0.83
CA THR A 72 3.25 7.62 -1.22
C THR A 72 2.03 7.77 -2.11
N ILE A 73 1.95 6.95 -3.15
CA ILE A 73 0.83 6.90 -4.08
C ILE A 73 0.12 5.56 -3.92
N ILE A 74 -1.18 5.61 -3.69
CA ILE A 74 -2.04 4.42 -3.63
C ILE A 74 -3.08 4.56 -4.73
N HIS A 75 -3.04 3.68 -5.71
CA HIS A 75 -3.99 3.59 -6.80
C HIS A 75 -4.71 2.24 -6.74
N ILE A 76 -6.02 2.29 -6.56
CA ILE A 76 -6.90 1.11 -6.52
C ILE A 76 -7.94 1.28 -7.63
N SER A 77 -7.95 0.34 -8.57
CA SER A 77 -8.93 0.25 -9.64
C SER A 77 -9.69 -1.06 -9.48
N GLY A 78 -10.99 -0.99 -9.24
CA GLY A 78 -11.83 -2.14 -8.90
C GLY A 78 -12.31 -2.13 -7.46
N SER A 79 -12.96 -3.21 -7.06
CA SER A 79 -13.72 -3.32 -5.81
C SER A 79 -13.18 -4.42 -4.88
N ASN A 80 -13.52 -4.32 -3.59
CA ASN A 80 -13.18 -5.33 -2.58
C ASN A 80 -11.66 -5.54 -2.38
N ASN A 81 -10.83 -4.58 -2.77
CA ASN A 81 -9.38 -4.63 -2.61
C ASN A 81 -8.97 -4.26 -1.18
N LYS A 82 -7.86 -4.85 -0.71
CA LYS A 82 -7.35 -4.62 0.64
C LYS A 82 -5.86 -4.30 0.62
N ILE A 83 -5.47 -3.25 1.33
CA ILE A 83 -4.08 -2.99 1.70
C ILE A 83 -4.00 -3.12 3.22
N ILE A 84 -3.05 -3.92 3.70
CA ILE A 84 -2.80 -4.13 5.12
C ILE A 84 -1.35 -3.74 5.39
N ILE A 85 -1.15 -2.74 6.24
CA ILE A 85 0.17 -2.26 6.65
C ILE A 85 0.31 -2.53 8.15
N GLY A 86 1.26 -3.38 8.49
CA GLY A 86 1.55 -3.78 9.86
C GLY A 86 2.07 -2.66 10.76
N ASN A 87 2.58 -3.02 11.92
CA ASN A 87 3.05 -2.06 12.92
C ASN A 87 4.50 -1.63 12.69
N ASN A 88 4.86 -0.42 13.14
CA ASN A 88 6.23 0.12 13.13
C ASN A 88 6.83 0.17 11.72
N ILE A 89 6.10 0.72 10.77
CA ILE A 89 6.48 0.79 9.36
C ILE A 89 6.62 2.24 8.93
N THR A 90 7.70 2.53 8.21
CA THR A 90 7.87 3.80 7.50
C THR A 90 8.05 3.52 6.02
N LEU A 91 7.17 4.08 5.20
CA LEU A 91 7.21 4.00 3.75
C LEU A 91 7.40 5.40 3.17
N ASN A 92 8.37 5.54 2.28
CA ASN A 92 8.64 6.78 1.57
C ASN A 92 8.76 6.54 0.07
N GLU A 93 8.07 7.34 -0.72
CA GLU A 93 8.04 7.22 -2.21
C GLU A 93 7.59 5.84 -2.71
N ILE A 94 6.67 5.22 -2.01
CA ILE A 94 6.14 3.91 -2.41
C ILE A 94 4.92 4.11 -3.32
N ARG A 95 4.84 3.24 -4.34
CA ARG A 95 3.66 3.14 -5.19
C ARG A 95 2.95 1.82 -4.98
N PHE A 96 1.73 1.88 -4.50
CA PHE A 96 0.77 0.77 -4.49
C PHE A 96 -0.11 0.88 -5.74
N ALA A 97 -0.28 -0.22 -6.46
CA ALA A 97 -1.18 -0.29 -7.61
C ALA A 97 -1.97 -1.61 -7.54
N MET A 98 -3.28 -1.50 -7.48
CA MET A 98 -4.18 -2.64 -7.50
C MET A 98 -5.12 -2.49 -8.68
N TYR A 99 -5.12 -3.48 -9.54
CA TYR A 99 -5.94 -3.51 -10.75
C TYR A 99 -6.94 -4.66 -10.63
N ASP A 100 -8.21 -4.39 -10.99
CA ASP A 100 -9.33 -5.32 -10.83
C ASP A 100 -9.76 -5.52 -9.36
N ASP A 101 -10.64 -6.50 -9.14
CA ASP A 101 -11.29 -6.75 -7.87
C ASP A 101 -10.52 -7.75 -7.00
N TYR A 102 -10.81 -7.74 -5.70
CA TYR A 102 -10.37 -8.74 -4.70
C TYR A 102 -8.86 -8.91 -4.54
N ASN A 103 -8.05 -7.94 -4.93
CA ASN A 103 -6.60 -7.98 -4.71
C ASN A 103 -6.24 -7.66 -3.25
N ILE A 104 -5.13 -8.21 -2.79
CA ILE A 104 -4.61 -7.98 -1.44
C ILE A 104 -3.13 -7.61 -1.51
N ILE A 105 -2.73 -6.53 -0.82
CA ILE A 105 -1.33 -6.26 -0.50
C ILE A 105 -1.20 -6.25 1.02
N ASN A 106 -0.33 -7.12 1.55
CA ASN A 106 -0.06 -7.24 2.96
C ASN A 106 1.41 -7.01 3.26
N ILE A 107 1.73 -6.12 4.22
CA ILE A 107 3.09 -5.84 4.69
C ILE A 107 3.12 -6.12 6.19
N GLY A 108 3.96 -7.07 6.59
CA GLY A 108 4.15 -7.49 7.98
C GLY A 108 4.85 -6.43 8.84
N ASN A 109 4.80 -6.63 10.15
CA ASN A 109 5.35 -5.70 11.13
C ASN A 109 6.85 -5.47 10.96
N GLN A 110 7.32 -4.27 11.31
CA GLN A 110 8.75 -3.92 11.36
C GLN A 110 9.50 -4.13 10.03
N THR A 111 8.78 -4.21 8.92
CA THR A 111 9.37 -4.36 7.59
C THR A 111 9.72 -2.99 7.02
N TYR A 112 10.95 -2.85 6.54
CA TYR A 112 11.43 -1.68 5.82
C TYR A 112 11.33 -1.90 4.31
N ILE A 113 10.76 -0.93 3.61
CA ILE A 113 10.74 -0.89 2.15
C ILE A 113 11.33 0.45 1.72
N GLY A 114 12.43 0.37 1.01
CA GLY A 114 13.17 1.52 0.49
C GLY A 114 12.36 2.33 -0.53
N PRO A 115 12.78 3.56 -0.82
CA PRO A 115 12.05 4.46 -1.70
C PRO A 115 11.97 3.94 -3.14
N ARG A 116 10.99 4.48 -3.87
CA ARG A 116 10.72 4.17 -5.28
C ARG A 116 10.37 2.71 -5.57
N CYS A 117 10.00 1.94 -4.54
CA CYS A 117 9.45 0.60 -4.74
C CYS A 117 8.02 0.65 -5.26
N HIS A 118 7.68 -0.35 -6.10
CA HIS A 118 6.37 -0.50 -6.71
C HIS A 118 5.76 -1.86 -6.37
N LEU A 119 4.63 -1.85 -5.67
CA LEU A 119 3.88 -3.03 -5.28
C LEU A 119 2.59 -3.09 -6.11
N ALA A 120 2.52 -4.05 -7.04
CA ALA A 120 1.40 -4.15 -7.98
C ALA A 120 0.72 -5.52 -7.91
N THR A 121 -0.61 -5.51 -7.80
CA THR A 121 -1.46 -6.71 -7.84
C THR A 121 -2.54 -6.55 -8.90
N CYS A 122 -2.94 -7.68 -9.48
CA CYS A 122 -3.93 -7.76 -10.54
C CYS A 122 -4.61 -9.14 -10.51
N GLU A 123 -5.83 -9.23 -11.05
CA GLU A 123 -6.55 -10.48 -11.26
C GLU A 123 -6.79 -11.26 -9.96
N SER A 124 -7.30 -10.57 -8.95
CA SER A 124 -7.68 -11.16 -7.64
C SER A 124 -6.53 -11.87 -6.93
N THR A 125 -5.31 -11.39 -7.08
CA THR A 125 -4.12 -11.96 -6.46
C THR A 125 -3.70 -11.25 -5.19
N SER A 126 -2.75 -11.87 -4.49
CA SER A 126 -2.13 -11.31 -3.29
C SER A 126 -0.63 -11.13 -3.45
N LEU A 127 -0.14 -10.02 -2.87
CA LEU A 127 1.26 -9.79 -2.55
C LEU A 127 1.39 -9.76 -1.03
N SER A 128 2.05 -10.75 -0.46
CA SER A 128 2.32 -10.80 0.97
C SER A 128 3.81 -10.66 1.24
N ILE A 129 4.17 -9.71 2.07
CA ILE A 129 5.53 -9.49 2.57
C ILE A 129 5.48 -9.70 4.08
N GLY A 130 6.32 -10.58 4.58
CA GLY A 130 6.38 -10.94 6.00
C GLY A 130 6.93 -9.86 6.90
N GLU A 131 7.24 -10.24 8.12
CA GLU A 131 7.75 -9.35 9.17
C GLU A 131 9.28 -9.24 9.14
N ASN A 132 9.82 -8.14 9.69
CA ASN A 132 11.25 -7.90 9.85
C ASN A 132 12.05 -8.01 8.54
N CYS A 133 11.44 -7.69 7.40
CA CYS A 133 12.09 -7.68 6.11
C CYS A 133 12.83 -6.37 5.85
N LEU A 134 13.90 -6.44 5.08
CA LEU A 134 14.65 -5.29 4.58
C LEU A 134 14.63 -5.31 3.05
N ILE A 135 13.85 -4.46 2.45
CA ILE A 135 13.73 -4.32 0.99
C ILE A 135 14.41 -3.02 0.59
N ALA A 136 15.43 -3.11 -0.25
CA ALA A 136 16.15 -1.95 -0.75
C ALA A 136 15.28 -1.14 -1.72
N GLU A 137 15.79 -0.02 -2.18
CA GLU A 137 15.10 0.89 -3.09
C GLU A 137 14.92 0.30 -4.50
N GLU A 138 13.95 0.86 -5.23
CA GLU A 138 13.65 0.57 -6.64
C GLU A 138 13.18 -0.87 -6.92
N CYS A 139 12.84 -1.64 -5.91
CA CYS A 139 12.31 -2.98 -6.11
C CYS A 139 10.88 -2.95 -6.65
N GLN A 140 10.57 -3.90 -7.52
CA GLN A 140 9.24 -4.05 -8.10
C GLN A 140 8.67 -5.44 -7.78
N PHE A 141 7.41 -5.46 -7.37
CA PHE A 141 6.63 -6.68 -7.13
C PHE A 141 5.43 -6.66 -8.07
N ARG A 142 5.29 -7.69 -8.90
CA ARG A 142 4.24 -7.78 -9.91
C ARG A 142 3.60 -9.16 -9.93
N THR A 143 2.33 -9.25 -9.56
CA THR A 143 1.58 -10.51 -9.56
C THR A 143 1.03 -10.88 -10.94
N SER A 144 1.19 -10.01 -11.95
CA SER A 144 0.70 -10.22 -13.32
C SER A 144 1.65 -9.62 -14.34
N ASP A 145 1.66 -10.19 -15.54
CA ASP A 145 2.35 -9.62 -16.71
C ASP A 145 1.56 -8.47 -17.36
N SER A 146 0.37 -8.16 -16.86
CA SER A 146 -0.56 -7.15 -17.38
C SER A 146 -1.15 -7.43 -18.77
N HIS A 147 -0.61 -8.36 -19.52
CA HIS A 147 -1.09 -8.76 -20.86
C HIS A 147 -1.23 -10.28 -20.95
N SER A 148 -2.29 -10.74 -21.59
CA SER A 148 -2.54 -12.16 -21.78
C SER A 148 -1.69 -12.71 -22.94
N ILE A 149 -1.04 -13.84 -22.69
CA ILE A 149 -0.45 -14.70 -23.74
C ILE A 149 -1.43 -15.83 -23.98
N ILE A 150 -1.90 -15.96 -25.20
CA ILE A 150 -2.94 -16.91 -25.59
C ILE A 150 -2.32 -18.01 -26.44
N ASP A 151 -2.64 -19.26 -26.12
CA ASP A 151 -2.27 -20.39 -26.97
C ASP A 151 -3.02 -20.29 -28.32
N ALA A 152 -2.27 -20.34 -29.41
CA ALA A 152 -2.83 -20.22 -30.75
C ALA A 152 -3.68 -21.44 -31.19
N LYS A 153 -3.56 -22.59 -30.50
CA LYS A 153 -4.25 -23.83 -30.87
C LYS A 153 -5.66 -23.88 -30.30
N ASP A 154 -5.83 -23.52 -29.05
CA ASP A 154 -7.08 -23.72 -28.31
C ASP A 154 -7.61 -22.44 -27.63
N GLY A 155 -6.87 -21.33 -27.72
CA GLY A 155 -7.28 -20.03 -27.20
C GLY A 155 -7.19 -19.91 -25.69
N HIS A 156 -6.63 -20.89 -24.97
CA HIS A 156 -6.48 -20.73 -23.53
C HIS A 156 -5.34 -19.76 -23.16
N ARG A 157 -5.44 -19.13 -22.01
CA ARG A 157 -4.43 -18.19 -21.52
C ARG A 157 -3.30 -18.92 -20.81
N LEU A 158 -2.07 -18.70 -21.29
CA LEU A 158 -0.85 -19.36 -20.79
C LEU A 158 -0.26 -18.69 -19.53
N ASN A 159 -0.51 -17.40 -19.31
CA ASN A 159 0.17 -16.61 -18.29
C ASN A 159 -0.79 -15.93 -17.29
N PRO A 160 -1.64 -16.67 -16.57
CA PRO A 160 -2.50 -16.07 -15.55
C PRO A 160 -1.67 -15.39 -14.45
N ALA A 161 -2.26 -14.45 -13.74
CA ALA A 161 -1.65 -13.85 -12.57
C ALA A 161 -1.46 -14.91 -11.47
N GLN A 162 -0.47 -14.71 -10.61
CA GLN A 162 -0.17 -15.58 -9.48
C GLN A 162 0.27 -14.75 -8.27
N ASN A 163 -0.01 -15.27 -7.07
CA ASN A 163 0.39 -14.64 -5.82
C ASN A 163 1.91 -14.53 -5.70
N ILE A 164 2.35 -13.53 -4.93
CA ILE A 164 3.73 -13.40 -4.48
C ILE A 164 3.75 -13.57 -2.96
N GLU A 165 4.60 -14.46 -2.48
CA GLU A 165 4.77 -14.75 -1.06
C GLU A 165 6.23 -14.48 -0.67
N VAL A 166 6.45 -13.45 0.13
CA VAL A 166 7.75 -13.12 0.73
C VAL A 166 7.64 -13.43 2.22
N GLY A 167 8.43 -14.36 2.69
CA GLY A 167 8.46 -14.79 4.09
C GLY A 167 8.98 -13.72 5.04
N ASN A 168 9.36 -14.12 6.24
CA ASN A 168 9.87 -13.23 7.27
C ASN A 168 11.40 -13.11 7.21
N HIS A 169 11.92 -11.99 7.74
CA HIS A 169 13.34 -11.77 7.90
C HIS A 169 14.13 -11.93 6.58
N ILE A 170 13.62 -11.32 5.53
CA ILE A 170 14.18 -11.38 4.18
C ILE A 170 14.93 -10.08 3.87
N TRP A 171 16.07 -10.21 3.21
CA TRP A 171 16.76 -9.09 2.60
C TRP A 171 16.67 -9.15 1.07
N ILE A 172 16.06 -8.12 0.46
CA ILE A 172 16.01 -7.94 -0.99
C ILE A 172 16.89 -6.74 -1.34
N GLY A 173 17.90 -6.98 -2.17
CA GLY A 173 18.84 -5.98 -2.63
C GLY A 173 18.21 -4.95 -3.58
N PHE A 174 19.02 -3.97 -3.97
CA PHE A 174 18.61 -2.84 -4.83
C PHE A 174 18.09 -3.31 -6.20
N ASN A 175 17.01 -2.68 -6.65
CA ASN A 175 16.47 -2.82 -8.01
C ASN A 175 16.18 -4.28 -8.42
N CYS A 176 15.56 -5.04 -7.52
CA CYS A 176 15.10 -6.40 -7.80
C CYS A 176 13.71 -6.42 -8.40
N LEU A 177 13.44 -7.41 -9.25
CA LEU A 177 12.14 -7.63 -9.86
C LEU A 177 11.55 -8.97 -9.38
N ILE A 178 10.58 -8.91 -8.47
CA ILE A 178 9.88 -10.08 -7.93
C ILE A 178 8.59 -10.28 -8.71
N LEU A 179 8.54 -11.34 -9.48
CA LEU A 179 7.45 -11.63 -10.40
C LEU A 179 6.42 -12.61 -9.80
N LYS A 180 5.31 -12.72 -10.48
CA LYS A 180 4.21 -13.61 -10.15
C LYS A 180 4.68 -15.03 -9.87
N GLY A 181 4.06 -15.68 -8.88
CA GLY A 181 4.39 -17.04 -8.45
C GLY A 181 5.65 -17.15 -7.59
N SER A 182 6.38 -16.06 -7.35
CA SER A 182 7.56 -16.10 -6.48
C SER A 182 7.18 -16.44 -5.03
N LYS A 183 7.92 -17.39 -4.45
CA LYS A 183 7.84 -17.77 -3.05
C LYS A 183 9.23 -17.71 -2.45
N LEU A 184 9.46 -16.72 -1.61
CA LEU A 184 10.72 -16.52 -0.91
C LEU A 184 10.56 -17.04 0.53
N PRO A 185 11.23 -18.12 0.91
CA PRO A 185 11.15 -18.65 2.27
C PRO A 185 11.80 -17.71 3.28
N ASP A 186 11.47 -17.87 4.55
CA ASP A 186 12.06 -17.09 5.64
C ASP A 186 13.60 -17.10 5.60
N ASN A 187 14.21 -16.02 6.05
CA ASN A 187 15.68 -15.86 6.14
C ASN A 187 16.41 -15.88 4.78
N THR A 188 15.74 -15.52 3.69
CA THR A 188 16.31 -15.47 2.34
C THR A 188 17.00 -14.13 2.08
N VAL A 189 18.10 -14.18 1.32
CA VAL A 189 18.77 -12.99 0.76
C VAL A 189 18.66 -13.04 -0.76
N ILE A 190 18.17 -11.98 -1.37
CA ILE A 190 18.14 -11.77 -2.81
C ILE A 190 19.16 -10.69 -3.16
N ALA A 191 20.10 -11.00 -4.04
CA ALA A 191 21.12 -10.04 -4.47
C ALA A 191 20.51 -8.89 -5.27
N ALA A 192 21.22 -7.76 -5.33
CA ALA A 192 20.79 -6.62 -6.12
C ALA A 192 20.65 -6.97 -7.61
N LYS A 193 19.64 -6.38 -8.27
CA LYS A 193 19.36 -6.55 -9.70
C LYS A 193 19.05 -8.01 -10.11
N SER A 194 18.47 -8.79 -9.21
CA SER A 194 17.93 -10.13 -9.49
C SER A 194 16.50 -10.06 -9.99
#